data_b0d2d6ee02ce8bbf9181afe9d54359a5
#
_entry.id   b0d2d6ee02ce8bbf9181afe9d54359a5
#
_cell.length_a   1.000
_cell.length_b   1.000
_cell.length_c   1.000
_cell.angle_alpha   90.00
_cell.angle_beta   90.00
_cell.angle_gamma   90.00
#
_symmetry.space_group_name_H-M   'P 1'
#
loop_
_entity.id
_entity.type
_entity.pdbx_description
1 polymer ?
#
loop_
_entity_poly.entity_id
_entity_poly.type
_entity_poly.pdbx_seq_one_letter_code
_entity_poly.pdbx_strand_id
1 'polypeptide(L)'
;TSRIKEMNDAGMAFNNMIPSLRWFETYVPRSLVRRLMRQGEGVLDRSEQRQVTVLFTDIVGFTAATEQMDVEQAANLLNDHFAEVGACIEAEDGTIDKFIGDSVMAFWGAPEDQPDHAARACRAALAIRKAVEAGNGDRDGGPLALRIGIHTGPVIVGNIGAPQRMNYTIVGDSVNTSHRLEELGHTLADPNSAVTILLSEATQEAAGLDGAEDLGPQEIRGRRE
;
A
#
# COMPACT_ATOMS: atom_id res chain seq x y z
N THR A 1 -13.00 -50.73 -11.13
CA THR A 1 -12.64 -49.53 -10.36
C THR A 1 -13.66 -48.44 -10.66
N SER A 2 -14.39 -48.12 -9.63
CA SER A 2 -15.63 -47.32 -9.74
C SER A 2 -15.35 -45.86 -10.02
N ARG A 3 -16.07 -45.25 -10.98
CA ARG A 3 -16.15 -43.79 -11.21
C ARG A 3 -16.35 -43.01 -9.92
N ILE A 4 -17.01 -43.57 -8.93
CA ILE A 4 -17.23 -42.98 -7.60
C ILE A 4 -15.92 -42.86 -6.82
N LYS A 5 -14.98 -43.80 -6.93
CA LYS A 5 -13.67 -43.72 -6.29
C LYS A 5 -12.82 -42.62 -6.90
N GLU A 6 -12.78 -42.54 -8.23
CA GLU A 6 -12.05 -41.48 -8.95
C GLU A 6 -12.62 -40.07 -8.66
N MET A 7 -13.95 -39.93 -8.58
CA MET A 7 -14.59 -38.66 -8.16
C MET A 7 -14.27 -38.30 -6.71
N ASN A 8 -14.23 -39.30 -5.81
CA ASN A 8 -13.90 -39.05 -4.41
C ASN A 8 -12.41 -38.66 -4.25
N ASP A 9 -11.51 -39.34 -4.97
CA ASP A 9 -10.07 -39.07 -4.96
C ASP A 9 -9.78 -37.68 -5.56
N ALA A 10 -10.46 -37.28 -6.63
CA ALA A 10 -10.39 -35.95 -7.19
C ALA A 10 -10.94 -34.88 -6.24
N GLY A 11 -12.05 -35.16 -5.57
CA GLY A 11 -12.62 -34.26 -4.56
C GLY A 11 -11.70 -34.09 -3.35
N MET A 12 -11.06 -35.16 -2.88
CA MET A 12 -10.06 -35.03 -1.80
C MET A 12 -8.83 -34.27 -2.23
N ALA A 13 -8.31 -34.47 -3.44
CA ALA A 13 -7.18 -33.75 -3.98
C ALA A 13 -7.50 -32.25 -4.11
N PHE A 14 -8.69 -31.90 -4.61
CA PHE A 14 -9.19 -30.53 -4.70
C PHE A 14 -9.33 -29.88 -3.31
N ASN A 15 -9.94 -30.57 -2.36
CA ASN A 15 -10.11 -30.07 -0.99
C ASN A 15 -8.76 -29.86 -0.27
N ASN A 16 -7.74 -30.68 -0.57
CA ASN A 16 -6.39 -30.52 -0.02
C ASN A 16 -5.63 -29.34 -0.68
N MET A 17 -5.99 -28.96 -1.91
CA MET A 17 -5.38 -27.84 -2.62
C MET A 17 -5.92 -26.48 -2.12
N ILE A 18 -7.18 -26.40 -1.68
CA ILE A 18 -7.81 -25.17 -1.21
C ILE A 18 -7.05 -24.50 -0.07
N PRO A 19 -6.62 -25.19 1.01
CA PRO A 19 -5.83 -24.59 2.08
C PRO A 19 -4.50 -24.03 1.58
N SER A 20 -3.83 -24.70 0.65
CA SER A 20 -2.58 -24.24 0.05
C SER A 20 -2.79 -22.97 -0.77
N LEU A 21 -3.86 -22.89 -1.55
CA LEU A 21 -4.22 -21.68 -2.31
C LEU A 21 -4.54 -20.50 -1.38
N ARG A 22 -5.28 -20.73 -0.28
CA ARG A 22 -5.55 -19.68 0.72
C ARG A 22 -4.29 -19.16 1.38
N TRP A 23 -3.30 -20.02 1.60
CA TRP A 23 -2.02 -19.60 2.14
C TRP A 23 -1.26 -18.70 1.16
N PHE A 24 -1.33 -19.00 -0.17
CA PHE A 24 -0.76 -18.15 -1.21
C PHE A 24 -1.43 -16.76 -1.31
N GLU A 25 -2.74 -16.65 -1.03
CA GLU A 25 -3.44 -15.36 -1.01
C GLU A 25 -2.85 -14.35 -0.01
N THR A 26 -2.15 -14.84 1.02
CA THR A 26 -1.46 -13.99 2.00
C THR A 26 -0.22 -13.31 1.41
N TYR A 27 0.38 -13.89 0.36
CA TYR A 27 1.63 -13.41 -0.26
C TYR A 27 1.42 -12.74 -1.62
N VAL A 28 0.23 -12.84 -2.18
CA VAL A 28 -0.09 -12.28 -3.50
C VAL A 28 -1.22 -11.26 -3.35
N PRO A 29 -1.08 -10.02 -3.88
CA PRO A 29 -2.14 -9.03 -3.82
C PRO A 29 -3.44 -9.56 -4.42
N ARG A 30 -4.56 -9.42 -3.70
CA ARG A 30 -5.88 -9.92 -4.13
C ARG A 30 -6.35 -9.32 -5.47
N SER A 31 -5.98 -8.06 -5.75
CA SER A 31 -6.24 -7.38 -7.02
C SER A 31 -5.55 -8.10 -8.18
N LEU A 32 -4.31 -8.56 -7.98
CA LEU A 32 -3.57 -9.33 -8.98
C LEU A 32 -4.19 -10.70 -9.23
N VAL A 33 -4.59 -11.41 -8.18
CA VAL A 33 -5.28 -12.71 -8.30
C VAL A 33 -6.58 -12.56 -9.08
N ARG A 34 -7.40 -11.54 -8.77
CA ARG A 34 -8.64 -11.24 -9.50
C ARG A 34 -8.40 -10.98 -10.99
N ARG A 35 -7.35 -10.21 -11.32
CA ARG A 35 -7.00 -9.93 -12.71
C ARG A 35 -6.57 -11.20 -13.46
N LEU A 36 -5.72 -12.02 -12.85
CA LEU A 36 -5.30 -13.31 -13.42
C LEU A 36 -6.48 -14.24 -13.73
N MET A 37 -7.43 -14.33 -12.80
CA MET A 37 -8.63 -15.15 -12.99
C MET A 37 -9.56 -14.64 -14.10
N ARG A 38 -9.59 -13.34 -14.34
CA ARG A 38 -10.45 -12.73 -15.38
C ARG A 38 -9.82 -12.73 -16.78
N GLN A 39 -8.51 -12.55 -16.89
CA GLN A 39 -7.84 -12.24 -18.16
C GLN A 39 -6.86 -13.33 -18.61
N GLY A 40 -6.58 -14.37 -17.78
CA GLY A 40 -5.65 -15.45 -18.08
C GLY A 40 -4.18 -15.05 -17.99
N GLU A 41 -3.28 -16.02 -18.21
CA GLU A 41 -1.83 -15.87 -17.99
C GLU A 41 -1.14 -14.85 -18.91
N GLY A 42 -1.66 -14.60 -20.10
CA GLY A 42 -1.01 -13.73 -21.11
C GLY A 42 -0.96 -12.24 -20.76
N VAL A 43 -1.63 -11.81 -19.71
CA VAL A 43 -1.70 -10.39 -19.30
C VAL A 43 -0.53 -10.00 -18.38
N LEU A 44 0.11 -10.96 -17.74
CA LEU A 44 1.22 -10.71 -16.82
C LEU A 44 2.58 -10.52 -17.50
N ASP A 45 2.72 -10.87 -18.76
CA ASP A 45 4.01 -10.84 -19.47
C ASP A 45 4.42 -9.45 -19.99
N ARG A 46 3.57 -8.43 -19.82
CA ARG A 46 3.84 -7.10 -20.36
C ARG A 46 3.84 -6.05 -19.25
N SER A 47 4.97 -5.35 -19.14
CA SER A 47 5.03 -4.09 -18.43
C SER A 47 4.42 -2.99 -19.29
N GLU A 48 3.61 -2.14 -18.70
CA GLU A 48 2.96 -1.02 -19.38
C GLU A 48 3.15 0.29 -18.62
N GLN A 49 3.13 1.40 -19.33
CA GLN A 49 3.13 2.72 -18.69
C GLN A 49 1.70 3.09 -18.32
N ARG A 50 1.48 3.47 -17.06
CA ARG A 50 0.19 3.90 -16.53
C ARG A 50 0.33 5.14 -15.66
N GLN A 51 -0.75 5.92 -15.62
CA GLN A 51 -0.94 6.95 -14.61
C GLN A 51 -1.52 6.29 -13.37
N VAL A 52 -0.85 6.46 -12.24
CA VAL A 52 -1.25 5.88 -10.95
C VAL A 52 -1.11 6.91 -9.84
N THR A 53 -1.75 6.63 -8.70
CA THR A 53 -1.47 7.35 -7.47
C THR A 53 -0.75 6.42 -6.52
N VAL A 54 0.38 6.89 -6.00
CA VAL A 54 1.24 6.15 -5.07
C VAL A 54 1.14 6.78 -3.70
N LEU A 55 1.09 5.93 -2.68
CA LEU A 55 1.05 6.32 -1.28
C LEU A 55 2.17 5.60 -0.52
N PHE A 56 2.92 6.36 0.28
CA PHE A 56 3.83 5.83 1.29
C PHE A 56 3.35 6.26 2.67
N THR A 57 3.47 5.36 3.65
CA THR A 57 3.32 5.68 5.07
C THR A 57 4.58 5.34 5.83
N ASP A 58 4.82 6.00 6.95
CA ASP A 58 5.92 5.69 7.86
C ASP A 58 5.54 6.04 9.31
N ILE A 59 6.01 5.25 10.29
CA ILE A 59 5.75 5.50 11.71
C ILE A 59 6.80 6.46 12.27
N VAL A 60 6.35 7.55 12.86
CA VAL A 60 7.26 8.53 13.48
C VAL A 60 7.99 7.91 14.66
N GLY A 61 9.32 7.87 14.60
CA GLY A 61 10.16 7.42 15.69
C GLY A 61 10.15 5.91 15.95
N PHE A 62 9.69 5.09 15.01
CA PHE A 62 9.61 3.63 15.14
C PHE A 62 10.93 3.00 15.60
N THR A 63 12.05 3.37 14.97
CA THR A 63 13.38 2.82 15.34
C THR A 63 13.71 3.06 16.81
N ALA A 64 13.49 4.27 17.31
CA ALA A 64 13.77 4.59 18.71
C ALA A 64 12.79 3.89 19.68
N ALA A 65 11.53 3.73 19.29
CA ALA A 65 10.53 3.02 20.08
C ALA A 65 10.86 1.52 20.19
N THR A 66 11.29 0.89 19.10
CA THR A 66 11.61 -0.56 19.07
C THR A 66 12.90 -0.92 19.81
N GLU A 67 13.83 0.01 19.99
CA GLU A 67 15.02 -0.22 20.83
C GLU A 67 14.67 -0.53 22.30
N GLN A 68 13.49 -0.12 22.76
CA GLN A 68 13.00 -0.33 24.13
C GLN A 68 11.99 -1.48 24.25
N MET A 69 11.60 -2.10 23.15
CA MET A 69 10.64 -3.19 23.07
C MET A 69 11.36 -4.54 22.94
N ASP A 70 10.72 -5.59 23.42
CA ASP A 70 11.14 -6.93 23.03
C ASP A 70 10.69 -7.23 21.58
N VAL A 71 11.25 -8.31 21.01
CA VAL A 71 11.01 -8.69 19.60
C VAL A 71 9.54 -9.01 19.32
N GLU A 72 8.85 -9.60 20.28
CA GLU A 72 7.43 -9.97 20.15
C GLU A 72 6.54 -8.73 20.17
N GLN A 73 6.81 -7.80 21.06
CA GLN A 73 6.10 -6.52 21.14
C GLN A 73 6.27 -5.70 19.87
N ALA A 74 7.51 -5.59 19.34
CA ALA A 74 7.77 -4.89 18.08
C ALA A 74 7.07 -5.54 16.89
N ALA A 75 7.07 -6.88 16.82
CA ALA A 75 6.37 -7.62 15.76
C ALA A 75 4.85 -7.45 15.84
N ASN A 76 4.27 -7.49 17.04
CA ASN A 76 2.84 -7.29 17.23
C ASN A 76 2.42 -5.87 16.86
N LEU A 77 3.18 -4.84 17.29
CA LEU A 77 2.94 -3.46 16.91
C LEU A 77 2.92 -3.27 15.39
N LEU A 78 3.90 -3.84 14.67
CA LEU A 78 3.94 -3.79 13.20
C LEU A 78 2.75 -4.51 12.57
N ASN A 79 2.43 -5.70 13.03
CA ASN A 79 1.32 -6.48 12.48
C ASN A 79 -0.03 -5.77 12.66
N ASP A 80 -0.27 -5.19 13.83
CA ASP A 80 -1.49 -4.43 14.12
C ASP A 80 -1.55 -3.16 13.25
N HIS A 81 -0.43 -2.44 13.13
CA HIS A 81 -0.31 -1.28 12.26
C HIS A 81 -0.58 -1.63 10.79
N PHE A 82 0.06 -2.67 10.28
CA PHE A 82 -0.13 -3.10 8.89
C PHE A 82 -1.54 -3.59 8.62
N ALA A 83 -2.19 -4.25 9.57
CA ALA A 83 -3.58 -4.67 9.46
C ALA A 83 -4.52 -3.45 9.41
N GLU A 84 -4.30 -2.44 10.25
CA GLU A 84 -5.10 -1.22 10.29
C GLU A 84 -4.96 -0.39 9.01
N VAL A 85 -3.73 -0.10 8.59
CA VAL A 85 -3.43 0.65 7.36
C VAL A 85 -3.89 -0.13 6.13
N GLY A 86 -3.62 -1.44 6.09
CA GLY A 86 -4.01 -2.31 5.00
C GLY A 86 -5.52 -2.36 4.79
N ALA A 87 -6.30 -2.44 5.87
CA ALA A 87 -7.76 -2.40 5.80
C ALA A 87 -8.30 -1.09 5.18
N CYS A 88 -7.70 0.06 5.52
CA CYS A 88 -8.07 1.34 4.94
C CYS A 88 -7.74 1.42 3.43
N ILE A 89 -6.57 0.89 3.02
CA ILE A 89 -6.14 0.84 1.63
C ILE A 89 -7.06 -0.08 0.81
N GLU A 90 -7.34 -1.30 1.32
CA GLU A 90 -8.21 -2.28 0.66
C GLU A 90 -9.67 -1.79 0.53
N ALA A 91 -10.18 -1.04 1.51
CA ALA A 91 -11.54 -0.48 1.47
C ALA A 91 -11.74 0.49 0.29
N GLU A 92 -10.67 1.12 -0.18
CA GLU A 92 -10.66 2.00 -1.34
C GLU A 92 -10.09 1.31 -2.61
N ASP A 93 -10.10 -0.04 -2.66
CA ASP A 93 -9.57 -0.87 -3.73
C ASP A 93 -8.10 -0.56 -4.09
N GLY A 94 -7.29 -0.16 -3.12
CA GLY A 94 -5.85 0.04 -3.28
C GLY A 94 -5.11 -1.29 -3.37
N THR A 95 -3.98 -1.27 -4.05
CA THR A 95 -3.05 -2.39 -4.11
C THR A 95 -1.87 -2.12 -3.19
N ILE A 96 -1.71 -2.91 -2.13
CA ILE A 96 -0.50 -2.90 -1.32
C ILE A 96 0.60 -3.57 -2.13
N ASP A 97 1.69 -2.84 -2.38
CA ASP A 97 2.83 -3.35 -3.12
C ASP A 97 3.77 -4.14 -2.21
N LYS A 98 4.22 -3.50 -1.15
CA LYS A 98 5.12 -4.10 -0.14
C LYS A 98 5.13 -3.33 1.16
N PHE A 99 5.66 -4.00 2.18
CA PHE A 99 6.08 -3.38 3.44
C PHE A 99 7.59 -3.19 3.41
N ILE A 100 8.10 -2.04 3.85
CA ILE A 100 9.52 -1.67 3.86
C ILE A 100 9.86 -1.17 5.26
N GLY A 101 10.38 -2.06 6.12
CA GLY A 101 10.50 -1.73 7.55
C GLY A 101 9.13 -1.54 8.17
N ASP A 102 8.85 -0.34 8.67
CA ASP A 102 7.56 0.10 9.19
C ASP A 102 6.72 0.87 8.16
N SER A 103 7.25 1.08 6.96
CA SER A 103 6.56 1.78 5.87
C SER A 103 5.64 0.85 5.08
N VAL A 104 4.50 1.39 4.62
CA VAL A 104 3.60 0.73 3.67
C VAL A 104 3.66 1.48 2.34
N MET A 105 3.96 0.74 1.27
CA MET A 105 3.83 1.24 -0.10
C MET A 105 2.57 0.68 -0.73
N ALA A 106 1.70 1.55 -1.23
CA ALA A 106 0.47 1.19 -1.92
C ALA A 106 0.24 2.08 -3.15
N PHE A 107 -0.59 1.60 -4.08
CA PHE A 107 -0.95 2.36 -5.27
C PHE A 107 -2.37 2.06 -5.76
N TRP A 108 -2.93 2.98 -6.55
CA TRP A 108 -4.22 2.90 -7.23
C TRP A 108 -4.04 3.21 -8.72
N GLY A 109 -4.94 2.67 -9.57
CA GLY A 109 -4.88 2.81 -11.03
C GLY A 109 -4.28 1.61 -11.74
N ALA A 110 -3.85 0.58 -10.99
CA ALA A 110 -3.42 -0.71 -11.49
C ALA A 110 -3.61 -1.79 -10.39
N PRO A 111 -3.72 -3.08 -10.76
CA PRO A 111 -3.77 -3.65 -12.11
C PRO A 111 -5.05 -3.32 -12.89
N GLU A 112 -6.14 -2.98 -12.21
CA GLU A 112 -7.40 -2.57 -12.81
C GLU A 112 -7.38 -1.06 -13.09
N ASP A 113 -8.11 -0.64 -14.13
CA ASP A 113 -8.27 0.77 -14.42
C ASP A 113 -9.22 1.42 -13.40
N GLN A 114 -8.79 2.51 -12.80
CA GLN A 114 -9.54 3.25 -11.78
C GLN A 114 -9.47 4.74 -12.13
N PRO A 115 -10.47 5.30 -12.82
CA PRO A 115 -10.46 6.72 -13.20
C PRO A 115 -10.37 7.68 -12.02
N ASP A 116 -10.82 7.25 -10.83
CA ASP A 116 -10.82 7.99 -9.57
C ASP A 116 -9.66 7.60 -8.62
N HIS A 117 -8.56 7.03 -9.14
CA HIS A 117 -7.43 6.51 -8.35
C HIS A 117 -6.86 7.53 -7.36
N ALA A 118 -6.76 8.80 -7.72
CA ALA A 118 -6.25 9.84 -6.84
C ALA A 118 -7.19 10.16 -5.69
N ALA A 119 -8.49 10.26 -5.97
CA ALA A 119 -9.50 10.48 -4.94
C ALA A 119 -9.59 9.30 -3.96
N ARG A 120 -9.45 8.06 -4.44
CA ARG A 120 -9.41 6.86 -3.61
C ARG A 120 -8.20 6.87 -2.68
N ALA A 121 -7.01 7.17 -3.19
CA ALA A 121 -5.80 7.27 -2.38
C ALA A 121 -5.94 8.31 -1.26
N CYS A 122 -6.52 9.46 -1.57
CA CYS A 122 -6.78 10.51 -0.57
C CYS A 122 -7.82 10.08 0.48
N ARG A 123 -8.90 9.38 0.08
CA ARG A 123 -9.87 8.84 1.04
C ARG A 123 -9.22 7.78 1.95
N ALA A 124 -8.38 6.90 1.40
CA ALA A 124 -7.63 5.93 2.17
C ALA A 124 -6.72 6.61 3.21
N ALA A 125 -5.98 7.65 2.83
CA ALA A 125 -5.14 8.41 3.75
C ALA A 125 -5.94 9.08 4.88
N LEU A 126 -7.10 9.65 4.57
CA LEU A 126 -8.00 10.22 5.58
C LEU A 126 -8.61 9.15 6.50
N ALA A 127 -8.90 7.97 5.96
CA ALA A 127 -9.37 6.83 6.75
C ALA A 127 -8.27 6.32 7.69
N ILE A 128 -7.02 6.21 7.22
CA ILE A 128 -5.85 5.86 8.04
C ILE A 128 -5.70 6.87 9.20
N ARG A 129 -5.74 8.18 8.90
CA ARG A 129 -5.67 9.21 9.95
C ARG A 129 -6.73 8.99 11.02
N LYS A 130 -7.98 8.81 10.60
CA LYS A 130 -9.11 8.60 11.53
C LYS A 130 -8.93 7.32 12.37
N ALA A 131 -8.46 6.23 11.78
CA ALA A 131 -8.22 4.96 12.47
C ALA A 131 -7.12 5.11 13.51
N VAL A 132 -5.97 5.71 13.16
CA VAL A 132 -4.85 5.97 14.07
C VAL A 132 -5.26 6.87 15.23
N GLU A 133 -5.96 7.97 14.95
CA GLU A 133 -6.45 8.89 15.99
C GLU A 133 -7.42 8.20 16.95
N ALA A 134 -8.31 7.36 16.44
CA ALA A 134 -9.24 6.58 17.25
C ALA A 134 -8.53 5.51 18.10
N GLY A 135 -7.53 4.83 17.52
CA GLY A 135 -6.76 3.78 18.19
C GLY A 135 -5.79 4.30 19.26
N ASN A 136 -5.35 5.55 19.16
CA ASN A 136 -4.34 6.10 20.05
C ASN A 136 -4.77 6.22 21.53
N GLY A 137 -6.08 6.18 21.82
CA GLY A 137 -6.59 6.18 23.18
C GLY A 137 -6.43 4.86 23.93
N ASP A 138 -6.35 3.74 23.23
CA ASP A 138 -6.39 2.39 23.76
C ASP A 138 -5.14 1.56 23.47
N ARG A 139 -4.10 2.15 22.84
CA ARG A 139 -2.89 1.41 22.43
C ARG A 139 -1.96 1.11 23.61
N ASP A 140 -1.69 -0.16 23.80
CA ASP A 140 -0.58 -0.63 24.65
C ASP A 140 0.75 -0.22 23.98
N GLY A 141 1.52 0.64 24.61
CA GLY A 141 2.80 1.14 24.04
C GLY A 141 2.80 2.63 23.66
N GLY A 142 1.66 3.31 23.82
CA GLY A 142 1.53 4.76 23.59
C GLY A 142 1.02 5.12 22.20
N PRO A 143 0.77 6.42 21.97
CA PRO A 143 0.18 6.89 20.74
C PRO A 143 1.16 6.73 19.55
N LEU A 144 0.65 6.27 18.41
CA LEU A 144 1.37 6.29 17.14
C LEU A 144 1.16 7.62 16.43
N ALA A 145 2.22 8.07 15.77
CA ALA A 145 2.13 9.16 14.81
C ALA A 145 2.64 8.66 13.45
N LEU A 146 1.96 9.07 12.36
CA LEU A 146 2.30 8.66 11.01
C LEU A 146 2.57 9.84 10.10
N ARG A 147 3.39 9.59 9.09
CA ARG A 147 3.55 10.42 7.91
C ARG A 147 3.01 9.68 6.71
N ILE A 148 2.33 10.41 5.83
CA ILE A 148 1.78 9.87 4.58
C ILE A 148 2.17 10.81 3.46
N GLY A 149 2.84 10.27 2.42
CA GLY A 149 3.15 10.97 1.18
C GLY A 149 2.34 10.41 0.03
N ILE A 150 1.70 11.28 -0.79
CA ILE A 150 0.86 10.86 -1.91
C ILE A 150 1.26 11.61 -3.17
N HIS A 151 1.55 10.87 -4.25
CA HIS A 151 1.85 11.46 -5.54
C HIS A 151 1.13 10.73 -6.68
N THR A 152 0.65 11.52 -7.64
CA THR A 152 0.02 11.04 -8.87
C THR A 152 0.93 11.30 -10.05
N GLY A 153 1.27 10.24 -10.80
CA GLY A 153 2.13 10.39 -11.97
C GLY A 153 2.34 9.09 -12.75
N PRO A 154 3.09 9.18 -13.86
CA PRO A 154 3.36 8.03 -14.71
C PRO A 154 4.36 7.07 -14.07
N VAL A 155 4.07 5.78 -14.18
CA VAL A 155 4.94 4.68 -13.75
C VAL A 155 4.94 3.54 -14.78
N ILE A 156 5.92 2.68 -14.71
CA ILE A 156 5.89 1.37 -15.36
C ILE A 156 5.26 0.38 -14.38
N VAL A 157 4.19 -0.28 -14.78
CA VAL A 157 3.48 -1.31 -14.00
C VAL A 157 3.70 -2.65 -14.65
N GLY A 158 4.01 -3.68 -13.89
CA GLY A 158 4.13 -5.04 -14.40
C GLY A 158 4.92 -5.98 -13.52
N ASN A 159 5.22 -7.15 -14.06
CA ASN A 159 6.10 -8.11 -13.41
C ASN A 159 7.56 -7.68 -13.58
N ILE A 160 8.16 -7.28 -12.48
CA ILE A 160 9.54 -6.77 -12.43
C ILE A 160 10.34 -7.65 -11.47
N GLY A 161 11.50 -8.14 -11.94
CA GLY A 161 12.37 -8.98 -11.14
C GLY A 161 13.22 -9.93 -11.97
N ALA A 162 13.72 -10.97 -11.32
CA ALA A 162 14.46 -12.05 -11.97
C ALA A 162 13.51 -13.21 -12.33
N PRO A 163 13.86 -14.07 -13.32
CA PRO A 163 12.98 -15.16 -13.76
C PRO A 163 12.46 -16.08 -12.66
N GLN A 164 13.19 -16.20 -11.57
CA GLN A 164 12.84 -17.05 -10.41
C GLN A 164 12.12 -16.30 -9.28
N ARG A 165 12.04 -14.95 -9.37
CA ARG A 165 11.40 -14.11 -8.37
C ARG A 165 10.89 -12.82 -9.00
N MET A 166 9.65 -12.85 -9.43
CA MET A 166 8.94 -11.71 -10.01
C MET A 166 8.01 -11.11 -8.96
N ASN A 167 7.95 -9.78 -8.93
CA ASN A 167 6.95 -9.04 -8.18
C ASN A 167 6.10 -8.24 -9.16
N TYR A 168 4.80 -8.29 -9.01
CA TYR A 168 3.94 -7.32 -9.67
C TYR A 168 4.05 -6.01 -8.90
N THR A 169 4.66 -5.02 -9.49
CA THR A 169 5.02 -3.76 -8.81
C THR A 169 5.04 -2.60 -9.79
N ILE A 170 5.26 -1.41 -9.27
CA ILE A 170 5.40 -0.17 -10.03
C ILE A 170 6.81 0.39 -9.90
N VAL A 171 7.35 0.95 -10.99
CA VAL A 171 8.66 1.61 -11.02
C VAL A 171 8.56 2.92 -11.78
N GLY A 172 9.16 3.98 -11.26
CA GLY A 172 9.22 5.29 -11.88
C GLY A 172 9.55 6.40 -10.90
N ASP A 173 9.81 7.59 -11.42
CA ASP A 173 10.12 8.77 -10.60
C ASP A 173 8.95 9.15 -9.68
N SER A 174 7.70 8.88 -10.11
CA SER A 174 6.50 9.10 -9.31
C SER A 174 6.51 8.32 -7.98
N VAL A 175 7.11 7.12 -7.95
CA VAL A 175 7.27 6.33 -6.72
C VAL A 175 8.21 7.05 -5.76
N ASN A 176 9.36 7.53 -6.28
CA ASN A 176 10.33 8.27 -5.48
C ASN A 176 9.75 9.60 -4.97
N THR A 177 8.93 10.28 -5.78
CA THR A 177 8.28 11.53 -5.38
C THR A 177 7.32 11.32 -4.22
N SER A 178 6.51 10.26 -4.25
CA SER A 178 5.61 9.91 -3.14
C SER A 178 6.37 9.63 -1.84
N HIS A 179 7.46 8.86 -1.90
CA HIS A 179 8.32 8.60 -0.74
C HIS A 179 8.96 9.88 -0.19
N ARG A 180 9.45 10.78 -1.08
CA ARG A 180 10.04 12.05 -0.65
C ARG A 180 9.03 13.02 -0.02
N LEU A 181 7.77 12.97 -0.45
CA LEU A 181 6.69 13.70 0.23
C LEU A 181 6.46 13.17 1.63
N GLU A 182 6.51 11.86 1.81
CA GLU A 182 6.46 11.25 3.15
C GLU A 182 7.65 11.71 4.00
N GLU A 183 8.90 11.64 3.47
CA GLU A 183 10.10 12.15 4.16
C GLU A 183 9.98 13.65 4.53
N LEU A 184 9.41 14.48 3.63
CA LEU A 184 9.19 15.90 3.88
C LEU A 184 8.26 16.16 5.09
N GLY A 185 7.36 15.22 5.38
CA GLY A 185 6.56 15.22 6.59
C GLY A 185 7.35 15.28 7.91
N HIS A 186 8.66 14.97 7.90
CA HIS A 186 9.53 15.20 9.08
C HIS A 186 9.67 16.68 9.44
N THR A 187 9.67 17.55 8.44
CA THR A 187 9.90 18.99 8.65
C THR A 187 8.63 19.81 8.70
N LEU A 188 7.55 19.31 8.10
CA LEU A 188 6.27 19.98 7.97
C LEU A 188 5.16 19.40 8.88
N ALA A 189 5.52 18.45 9.77
CA ALA A 189 4.56 17.85 10.67
C ALA A 189 4.00 18.88 11.67
N ASP A 190 2.68 18.90 11.83
CA ASP A 190 2.03 19.59 12.94
C ASP A 190 2.25 18.78 14.23
N PRO A 191 2.90 19.34 15.26
CA PRO A 191 3.10 18.65 16.54
C PRO A 191 1.80 18.22 17.22
N ASN A 192 0.66 18.82 16.86
CA ASN A 192 -0.64 18.50 17.43
C ASN A 192 -1.42 17.46 16.61
N SER A 193 -0.90 17.00 15.50
CA SER A 193 -1.54 16.00 14.64
C SER A 193 -0.86 14.64 14.77
N ALA A 194 -1.65 13.61 15.03
CA ALA A 194 -1.14 12.23 15.01
C ALA A 194 -0.74 11.77 13.60
N VAL A 195 -1.30 12.35 12.53
CA VAL A 195 -1.00 11.95 11.17
C VAL A 195 -0.82 13.16 10.26
N THR A 196 0.37 13.28 9.69
CA THR A 196 0.70 14.27 8.66
C THR A 196 0.50 13.68 7.28
N ILE A 197 -0.34 14.29 6.45
CA ILE A 197 -0.60 13.86 5.07
C ILE A 197 -0.11 14.95 4.14
N LEU A 198 0.89 14.63 3.31
CA LEU A 198 1.38 15.50 2.25
C LEU A 198 1.04 14.90 0.89
N LEU A 199 0.54 15.74 0.00
CA LEU A 199 0.22 15.33 -1.37
C LEU A 199 0.78 16.34 -2.37
N SER A 200 1.12 15.87 -3.57
CA SER A 200 1.55 16.76 -4.65
C SER A 200 0.36 17.49 -5.28
N GLU A 201 0.62 18.65 -5.90
CA GLU A 201 -0.35 19.39 -6.70
C GLU A 201 -1.03 18.49 -7.75
N ALA A 202 -0.25 17.65 -8.46
CA ALA A 202 -0.78 16.68 -9.41
C ALA A 202 -1.80 15.71 -8.79
N THR A 203 -1.63 15.36 -7.52
CA THR A 203 -2.61 14.52 -6.80
C THR A 203 -3.85 15.32 -6.43
N GLN A 204 -3.68 16.55 -5.97
CA GLN A 204 -4.80 17.44 -5.63
C GLN A 204 -5.69 17.70 -6.83
N GLU A 205 -5.10 18.03 -7.98
CA GLU A 205 -5.82 18.26 -9.24
C GLU A 205 -6.55 16.99 -9.70
N ALA A 206 -5.85 15.84 -9.75
CA ALA A 206 -6.42 14.57 -10.19
C ALA A 206 -7.54 14.06 -9.26
N ALA A 207 -7.47 14.37 -7.97
CA ALA A 207 -8.48 14.00 -6.99
C ALA A 207 -9.66 14.99 -6.93
N GLY A 208 -9.52 16.18 -7.50
CA GLY A 208 -10.51 17.25 -7.39
C GLY A 208 -10.72 17.69 -5.94
N LEU A 209 -9.66 17.75 -5.14
CA LEU A 209 -9.76 18.07 -3.72
C LEU A 209 -9.79 19.58 -3.50
N ASP A 210 -10.87 20.03 -2.89
CA ASP A 210 -10.98 21.38 -2.34
C ASP A 210 -10.60 21.36 -0.85
N GLY A 211 -9.77 22.33 -0.40
CA GLY A 211 -9.48 22.55 1.02
C GLY A 211 -8.20 21.89 1.54
N ALA A 212 -7.30 21.43 0.68
CA ALA A 212 -5.92 21.16 1.07
C ALA A 212 -5.20 22.50 1.32
N GLU A 213 -4.36 22.55 2.35
CA GLU A 213 -3.52 23.71 2.62
C GLU A 213 -2.37 23.76 1.60
N ASP A 214 -2.24 24.88 0.90
CA ASP A 214 -1.12 25.12 -0.02
C ASP A 214 0.13 25.53 0.78
N LEU A 215 1.11 24.65 0.81
CA LEU A 215 2.40 24.88 1.48
C LEU A 215 3.43 25.59 0.57
N GLY A 216 3.04 25.94 -0.64
CA GLY A 216 3.92 26.52 -1.67
C GLY A 216 4.96 25.53 -2.18
N PRO A 217 5.88 26.01 -3.07
CA PRO A 217 6.93 25.18 -3.63
C PRO A 217 7.87 24.64 -2.55
N GLN A 218 8.09 23.34 -2.54
CA GLN A 218 9.00 22.66 -1.61
C GLN A 218 10.16 22.03 -2.40
N GLU A 219 11.38 22.21 -1.92
CA GLU A 219 12.53 21.53 -2.50
C GLU A 219 12.50 20.04 -2.15
N ILE A 220 12.21 19.20 -3.12
CA ILE A 220 12.29 17.76 -2.99
C ILE A 220 13.66 17.29 -3.47
N ARG A 221 14.44 16.66 -2.60
CA ARG A 221 15.81 16.22 -2.82
C ARG A 221 15.93 15.44 -4.15
N GLY A 222 16.72 15.95 -5.12
CA GLY A 222 17.02 15.29 -6.39
C GLY A 222 16.08 15.62 -7.56
N ARG A 223 15.13 16.53 -7.44
CA ARG A 223 14.51 17.21 -8.57
C ARG A 223 15.23 18.56 -8.77
N ARG A 224 15.70 18.78 -10.03
CA ARG A 224 16.08 20.10 -10.51
C ARG A 224 14.83 20.65 -11.25
N GLU A 225 14.03 21.39 -10.59
CA GLU A 225 13.08 22.33 -11.18
C GLU A 225 13.07 23.58 -10.33
#